data_279804566c6908086b5fe358ad6f448a
#
_entry.id   279804566c6908086b5fe358ad6f448a
#
_cell.length_a   1.000
_cell.length_b   1.000
_cell.length_c   1.000
_cell.angle_alpha   90.00
_cell.angle_beta   90.00
_cell.angle_gamma   90.00
#
_symmetry.space_group_name_H-M   'P 1'
#
loop_
_entity.id
_entity.type
_entity.pdbx_description
1 polymer ?
#
loop_
_entity_poly.entity_id
_entity_poly.type
_entity_poly.pdbx_seq_one_letter_code
_entity_poly.pdbx_strand_id
1 'polypeptide(L)'
;MKLINNLIIQIIPFLPKFFVKIVASPYIAGISDNEMLNKVQQLNDKGFKVAIDILGEHVETENEANEVTNRYISIYNEISKRNLSANISIKLTHIGQDLGINVVRNNLTRLVQAAK
;
A
#
# COMPACT_ATOMS: atom_id res chain seq x y z
N MET A 1 14.08 -29.02 0.73
CA MET A 1 13.46 -27.68 0.75
C MET A 1 14.44 -26.50 0.55
N LYS A 2 15.60 -26.47 1.22
CA LYS A 2 16.60 -25.36 1.03
C LYS A 2 17.17 -25.28 -0.42
N LEU A 3 17.40 -26.40 -1.11
CA LEU A 3 17.93 -26.41 -2.48
C LEU A 3 16.93 -25.85 -3.49
N ILE A 4 15.65 -26.16 -3.33
CA ILE A 4 14.56 -25.65 -4.21
C ILE A 4 14.36 -24.15 -4.01
N ASN A 5 14.40 -23.65 -2.76
CA ASN A 5 14.31 -22.23 -2.47
C ASN A 5 15.46 -21.43 -3.07
N ASN A 6 16.70 -21.93 -2.96
CA ASN A 6 17.86 -21.26 -3.56
C ASN A 6 17.79 -21.22 -5.10
N LEU A 7 17.29 -22.30 -5.73
CA LEU A 7 17.09 -22.36 -7.18
C LEU A 7 16.01 -21.32 -7.63
N ILE A 8 14.91 -21.26 -6.90
CA ILE A 8 13.83 -20.30 -7.18
C ILE A 8 14.33 -18.86 -7.06
N ILE A 9 15.08 -18.52 -5.99
CA ILE A 9 15.64 -17.18 -5.78
C ILE A 9 16.59 -16.78 -6.92
N GLN A 10 17.37 -17.72 -7.45
CA GLN A 10 18.29 -17.45 -8.56
C GLN A 10 17.58 -17.29 -9.90
N ILE A 11 16.43 -17.91 -10.11
CA ILE A 11 15.68 -17.88 -11.38
C ILE A 11 14.73 -16.68 -11.46
N ILE A 12 14.18 -16.21 -10.32
CA ILE A 12 13.23 -15.09 -10.28
C ILE A 12 13.72 -13.83 -11.02
N PRO A 13 14.99 -13.36 -10.90
CA PRO A 13 15.46 -12.17 -11.62
C PRO A 13 15.44 -12.30 -13.15
N PHE A 14 15.48 -13.53 -13.67
CA PHE A 14 15.47 -13.82 -15.10
C PHE A 14 14.08 -14.08 -15.67
N LEU A 15 13.05 -14.18 -14.80
CA LEU A 15 11.67 -14.39 -15.25
C LEU A 15 11.13 -13.12 -15.90
N PRO A 16 10.48 -13.21 -17.09
CA PRO A 16 9.76 -12.09 -17.66
C PRO A 16 8.72 -11.56 -16.67
N LYS A 17 8.64 -10.23 -16.54
CA LYS A 17 7.69 -9.55 -15.63
C LYS A 17 6.25 -10.05 -15.76
N PHE A 18 5.87 -10.50 -16.93
CA PHE A 18 4.57 -11.11 -17.22
C PHE A 18 4.34 -12.39 -16.40
N PHE A 19 5.31 -13.29 -16.31
CA PHE A 19 5.20 -14.53 -15.51
C PHE A 19 5.11 -14.22 -14.02
N VAL A 20 5.93 -13.27 -13.53
CA VAL A 20 5.88 -12.82 -12.14
C VAL A 20 4.51 -12.24 -11.82
N LYS A 21 3.92 -11.44 -12.72
CA LYS A 21 2.59 -10.87 -12.57
C LYS A 21 1.50 -11.94 -12.45
N ILE A 22 1.55 -13.00 -13.25
CA ILE A 22 0.56 -14.09 -13.20
C ILE A 22 0.63 -14.82 -11.86
N VAL A 23 1.85 -15.19 -11.43
CA VAL A 23 2.05 -15.95 -10.17
C VAL A 23 1.74 -15.09 -8.93
N ALA A 24 2.07 -13.80 -8.95
CA ALA A 24 1.83 -12.88 -7.85
C ALA A 24 0.38 -12.36 -7.80
N SER A 25 -0.35 -12.39 -8.91
CA SER A 25 -1.71 -11.84 -9.04
C SER A 25 -2.70 -12.28 -7.95
N PRO A 26 -2.71 -13.54 -7.46
CA PRO A 26 -3.59 -13.92 -6.35
C PRO A 26 -3.22 -13.29 -5.01
N TYR A 27 -1.97 -12.82 -4.87
CA TYR A 27 -1.40 -12.30 -3.60
C TYR A 27 -1.29 -10.77 -3.57
N ILE A 28 -1.50 -10.09 -4.71
CA ILE A 28 -1.40 -8.64 -4.83
C ILE A 28 -2.78 -8.08 -5.18
N ALA A 29 -3.27 -7.14 -4.37
CA ALA A 29 -4.58 -6.52 -4.58
C ALA A 29 -4.67 -5.67 -5.86
N GLY A 30 -3.53 -5.19 -6.38
CA GLY A 30 -3.45 -4.41 -7.61
C GLY A 30 -2.12 -3.66 -7.73
N ILE A 31 -1.79 -3.20 -8.93
CA ILE A 31 -0.62 -2.38 -9.22
C ILE A 31 -0.98 -0.89 -9.12
N SER A 32 -2.25 -0.55 -9.36
CA SER A 32 -2.79 0.81 -9.23
C SER A 32 -3.76 0.92 -8.06
N ASP A 33 -3.93 2.14 -7.55
CA ASP A 33 -4.87 2.42 -6.46
C ASP A 33 -6.32 2.05 -6.86
N ASN A 34 -6.67 2.23 -8.13
CA ASN A 34 -8.00 1.87 -8.62
C ASN A 34 -8.23 0.35 -8.67
N GLU A 35 -7.24 -0.44 -9.11
CA GLU A 35 -7.33 -1.91 -9.07
C GLU A 35 -7.47 -2.42 -7.63
N MET A 36 -6.69 -1.85 -6.70
CA MET A 36 -6.76 -2.16 -5.29
C MET A 36 -8.15 -1.84 -4.72
N LEU A 37 -8.69 -0.64 -4.98
CA LEU A 37 -10.01 -0.24 -4.50
C LEU A 37 -11.14 -1.10 -5.08
N ASN A 38 -11.04 -1.52 -6.34
CA ASN A 38 -11.97 -2.47 -6.95
C ASN A 38 -11.90 -3.85 -6.26
N LYS A 39 -10.69 -4.28 -5.86
CA LYS A 39 -10.52 -5.51 -5.10
C LYS A 39 -11.14 -5.41 -3.70
N VAL A 40 -10.98 -4.25 -3.04
CA VAL A 40 -11.63 -3.95 -1.76
C VAL A 40 -13.15 -4.06 -1.90
N GLN A 41 -13.74 -3.45 -2.94
CA GLN A 41 -15.18 -3.55 -3.21
C GLN A 41 -15.63 -5.01 -3.35
N GLN A 42 -14.93 -5.81 -4.15
CA GLN A 42 -15.24 -7.24 -4.33
C GLN A 42 -15.20 -8.03 -3.01
N LEU A 43 -14.30 -7.67 -2.10
CA LEU A 43 -14.20 -8.30 -0.78
C LEU A 43 -15.33 -7.83 0.14
N ASN A 44 -15.67 -6.53 0.10
CA ASN A 44 -16.81 -5.99 0.85
C ASN A 44 -18.13 -6.62 0.40
N ASP A 45 -18.32 -6.84 -0.90
CA ASP A 45 -19.53 -7.51 -1.46
C ASP A 45 -19.67 -8.95 -0.94
N LYS A 46 -18.57 -9.58 -0.54
CA LYS A 46 -18.53 -10.88 0.13
C LYS A 46 -18.64 -10.81 1.65
N GLY A 47 -18.81 -9.61 2.22
CA GLY A 47 -18.97 -9.38 3.65
C GLY A 47 -17.67 -9.21 4.44
N PHE A 48 -16.51 -9.10 3.77
CA PHE A 48 -15.23 -8.88 4.44
C PHE A 48 -14.99 -7.39 4.71
N LYS A 49 -14.45 -7.06 5.88
CA LYS A 49 -13.79 -5.78 6.16
C LYS A 49 -12.32 -5.90 5.76
N VAL A 50 -11.75 -4.83 5.18
CA VAL A 50 -10.43 -4.89 4.57
C VAL A 50 -9.46 -3.93 5.24
N ALA A 51 -8.24 -4.40 5.53
CA ALA A 51 -7.11 -3.54 5.85
C ALA A 51 -6.22 -3.43 4.61
N ILE A 52 -5.98 -2.20 4.15
CA ILE A 52 -5.13 -1.89 3.00
C ILE A 52 -3.72 -1.63 3.51
N ASP A 53 -2.73 -2.30 2.94
CA ASP A 53 -1.31 -2.03 3.16
C ASP A 53 -0.67 -1.57 1.84
N ILE A 54 -0.13 -0.35 1.84
CA ILE A 54 0.58 0.21 0.70
C ILE A 54 2.06 -0.11 0.87
N LEU A 55 2.60 -0.82 -0.11
CA LEU A 55 4.01 -1.21 -0.10
C LEU A 55 4.91 0.02 -0.16
N GLY A 56 5.85 0.09 0.76
CA GLY A 56 6.82 1.16 0.96
C GLY A 56 7.06 1.38 2.45
N GLU A 57 8.28 1.72 2.84
CA GLU A 57 8.62 1.87 4.26
C GLU A 57 9.42 3.13 4.53
N HIS A 58 10.53 3.34 3.82
CA HIS A 58 11.43 4.44 4.06
C HIS A 58 11.32 5.48 2.95
N VAL A 59 11.40 6.74 3.34
CA VAL A 59 11.47 7.89 2.45
C VAL A 59 12.74 8.68 2.80
N GLU A 60 13.39 9.25 1.80
CA GLU A 60 14.67 9.93 1.95
C GLU A 60 14.51 11.46 2.04
N THR A 61 13.36 11.97 1.59
CA THR A 61 13.10 13.42 1.56
C THR A 61 11.70 13.76 2.08
N GLU A 62 11.57 15.00 2.58
CA GLU A 62 10.25 15.53 2.99
C GLU A 62 9.27 15.58 1.83
N ASN A 63 9.74 15.81 0.61
CA ASN A 63 8.89 15.81 -0.57
C ASN A 63 8.28 14.43 -0.80
N GLU A 64 9.09 13.37 -0.75
CA GLU A 64 8.61 11.98 -0.85
C GLU A 64 7.60 11.65 0.26
N ALA A 65 7.89 12.04 1.51
CA ALA A 65 6.97 11.84 2.64
C ALA A 65 5.63 12.53 2.41
N ASN A 66 5.65 13.74 1.84
CA ASN A 66 4.46 14.51 1.49
C ASN A 66 3.68 13.87 0.33
N GLU A 67 4.36 13.39 -0.71
CA GLU A 67 3.72 12.69 -1.85
C GLU A 67 3.02 11.41 -1.38
N VAL A 68 3.69 10.60 -0.57
CA VAL A 68 3.11 9.40 0.04
C VAL A 68 1.89 9.76 0.90
N THR A 69 2.00 10.80 1.72
CA THR A 69 0.90 11.28 2.56
C THR A 69 -0.29 11.72 1.72
N ASN A 70 -0.07 12.45 0.62
CA ASN A 70 -1.12 12.85 -0.31
C ASN A 70 -1.80 11.65 -0.96
N ARG A 71 -1.03 10.61 -1.31
CA ARG A 71 -1.57 9.35 -1.83
C ARG A 71 -2.49 8.66 -0.83
N TYR A 72 -2.07 8.55 0.44
CA TYR A 72 -2.92 8.01 1.51
C TYR A 72 -4.23 8.80 1.66
N ILE A 73 -4.17 10.14 1.64
CA ILE A 73 -5.34 11.02 1.71
C ILE A 73 -6.28 10.77 0.53
N SER A 74 -5.74 10.65 -0.69
CA SER A 74 -6.53 10.34 -1.88
C SER A 74 -7.26 9.01 -1.75
N ILE A 75 -6.61 7.98 -1.20
CA ILE A 75 -7.21 6.66 -0.98
C ILE A 75 -8.31 6.75 0.09
N TYR A 76 -8.13 7.48 1.20
CA TYR A 76 -9.18 7.71 2.19
C TYR A 76 -10.41 8.37 1.57
N ASN A 77 -10.22 9.40 0.73
CA ASN A 77 -11.31 10.06 0.04
C ASN A 77 -12.08 9.08 -0.88
N GLU A 78 -11.37 8.22 -1.61
CA GLU A 78 -12.02 7.20 -2.45
C GLU A 78 -12.72 6.11 -1.63
N ILE A 79 -12.18 5.69 -0.49
CA ILE A 79 -12.83 4.77 0.45
C ILE A 79 -14.17 5.38 0.91
N SER A 80 -14.16 6.64 1.33
CA SER A 80 -15.38 7.35 1.75
C SER A 80 -16.37 7.51 0.61
N LYS A 81 -15.92 7.99 -0.55
CA LYS A 81 -16.75 8.21 -1.75
C LYS A 81 -17.43 6.94 -2.25
N ARG A 82 -16.75 5.79 -2.19
CA ARG A 82 -17.26 4.48 -2.60
C ARG A 82 -17.98 3.75 -1.48
N ASN A 83 -18.05 4.34 -0.28
CA ASN A 83 -18.63 3.72 0.93
C ASN A 83 -18.04 2.33 1.23
N LEU A 84 -16.70 2.21 1.12
CA LEU A 84 -16.00 0.95 1.35
C LEU A 84 -15.78 0.68 2.83
N SER A 85 -15.94 -0.56 3.25
CA SER A 85 -15.58 -1.02 4.59
C SER A 85 -14.10 -1.38 4.65
N ALA A 86 -13.24 -0.37 4.72
CA ALA A 86 -11.80 -0.52 4.70
C ALA A 86 -11.11 0.51 5.60
N ASN A 87 -9.92 0.15 6.07
CA ASN A 87 -8.98 1.07 6.68
C ASN A 87 -7.59 0.92 6.03
N ILE A 88 -6.66 1.84 6.32
CA ILE A 88 -5.30 1.80 5.80
C ILE A 88 -4.34 1.56 6.96
N SER A 89 -3.45 0.56 6.80
CA SER A 89 -2.32 0.34 7.67
C SER A 89 -1.19 1.30 7.29
N ILE A 90 -0.92 2.30 8.13
CA ILE A 90 0.08 3.34 7.86
C ILE A 90 1.38 2.99 8.57
N LYS A 91 2.49 3.04 7.84
CA LYS A 91 3.84 2.94 8.40
C LYS A 91 4.39 4.34 8.64
N LEU A 92 4.80 4.65 9.86
CA LEU A 92 5.32 5.98 10.20
C LEU A 92 6.59 6.33 9.42
N THR A 93 7.44 5.34 9.14
CA THR A 93 8.64 5.50 8.31
C THR A 93 8.29 5.93 6.88
N HIS A 94 7.17 5.48 6.35
CA HIS A 94 6.69 5.85 5.01
C HIS A 94 6.16 7.29 4.92
N ILE A 95 5.82 7.91 6.06
CA ILE A 95 5.37 9.31 6.14
C ILE A 95 6.39 10.23 6.82
N GLY A 96 7.66 9.79 6.91
CA GLY A 96 8.78 10.62 7.27
C GLY A 96 9.25 10.55 8.71
N GLN A 97 9.02 9.43 9.43
CA GLN A 97 9.52 9.27 10.80
C GLN A 97 11.03 9.41 10.88
N ASP A 98 11.78 8.86 9.91
CA ASP A 98 13.23 8.89 9.88
C ASP A 98 13.79 10.27 9.52
N LEU A 99 12.98 11.17 8.97
CA LEU A 99 13.34 12.56 8.63
C LEU A 99 13.17 13.51 9.82
N GLY A 100 12.41 13.11 10.84
CA GLY A 100 12.25 13.86 12.07
C GLY A 100 10.80 13.97 12.56
N ILE A 101 10.69 14.23 13.86
CA ILE A 101 9.40 14.22 14.57
C ILE A 101 8.40 15.26 14.03
N ASN A 102 8.87 16.39 13.54
CA ASN A 102 7.97 17.43 13.02
C ASN A 102 7.36 17.03 11.68
N VAL A 103 8.13 16.35 10.82
CA VAL A 103 7.67 15.85 9.51
C VAL A 103 6.58 14.81 9.71
N VAL A 104 6.86 13.77 10.48
CA VAL A 104 5.89 12.69 10.71
C VAL A 104 4.65 13.19 11.45
N ARG A 105 4.79 14.09 12.42
CA ARG A 105 3.64 14.68 13.14
C ARG A 105 2.72 15.46 12.22
N ASN A 106 3.29 16.31 11.35
CA ASN A 106 2.53 17.08 10.38
C ASN A 106 1.75 16.15 9.42
N ASN A 107 2.44 15.18 8.85
CA ASN A 107 1.84 14.22 7.92
C ASN A 107 0.77 13.35 8.59
N LEU A 108 1.03 12.87 9.79
CA LEU A 108 0.06 12.10 10.56
C LEU A 108 -1.20 12.92 10.90
N THR A 109 -1.04 14.20 11.26
CA THR A 109 -2.18 15.11 11.53
C THR A 109 -3.07 15.24 10.30
N ARG A 110 -2.48 15.43 9.11
CA ARG A 110 -3.22 15.50 7.84
C ARG A 110 -3.99 14.20 7.53
N LEU A 111 -3.36 13.06 7.79
CA LEU A 111 -3.99 11.73 7.60
C LEU A 111 -5.17 11.52 8.56
N VAL A 112 -5.02 11.86 9.83
CA VAL A 112 -6.10 11.74 10.83
C VAL A 112 -7.27 12.66 10.47
N GLN A 113 -7.02 13.83 9.90
CA GLN A 113 -8.09 14.71 9.42
C GLN A 113 -8.83 14.12 8.22
N ALA A 114 -8.13 13.47 7.30
CA ALA A 114 -8.72 12.84 6.13
C ALA A 114 -9.48 11.54 6.45
N ALA A 115 -9.15 10.87 7.55
CA ALA A 115 -9.77 9.60 7.96
C ALA A 115 -11.07 9.79 8.79
N LYS A 116 -11.44 11.02 9.13
CA LYS A 116 -12.70 11.37 9.84
C LYS A 116 -13.86 11.53 8.88
#